data_0d27ec41cc3d25b79e9fec095864218c
#
_entry.id   0d27ec41cc3d25b79e9fec095864218c
#
_cell.length_a   1.000
_cell.length_b   1.000
_cell.length_c   1.000
_cell.angle_alpha   90.00
_cell.angle_beta   90.00
_cell.angle_gamma   90.00
#
_symmetry.space_group_name_H-M   'P 1'
#
loop_
_entity.id
_entity.type
_entity.pdbx_description
1 polymer ?
#
loop_
_entity_poly.entity_id
_entity_poly.type
_entity_poly.pdbx_seq_one_letter_code
_entity_poly.pdbx_strand_id
1 'polypeptide(L)'
;VPVIAAKWGWEMAFLVIGAIGFIWMGFWIFMYKKPHVHPLVNKAELDYINQDTIAETKANNNVEVKEKKIPFLQAFKFRQTWAFAFGKFMTDGVWWFYLFWTPAYLSDVYGLTSDTTMAKTLIFVLYAIVMLSIIGGWLPKYFVDKLGMNPYAGRMRAMLIFAFFPLLALLAQPLGHTSYWFPVIIIGIAGAAHQAWSANLFSTIGDMFPKSAIATITGIGGMAGGIGAFIINKGSGALFDFSSGTTLINGKAEVMTKEFLAAGAQYLDMPMKFFGFEGIRAGYFIVFCVCAVAYLIGWI
;
A
#
# COMPACT_ATOMS: atom_id res chain seq x y z
N VAL A 1 14.89 -0.90 12.11
CA VAL A 1 14.58 -2.34 12.30
C VAL A 1 15.73 -3.24 11.85
N PRO A 2 16.22 -3.21 10.58
CA PRO A 2 17.28 -4.13 10.12
C PRO A 2 18.57 -4.06 10.96
N VAL A 3 18.97 -2.88 11.40
CA VAL A 3 20.17 -2.69 12.24
C VAL A 3 20.02 -3.34 13.61
N ILE A 4 18.84 -3.19 14.22
CA ILE A 4 18.52 -3.80 15.52
C ILE A 4 18.51 -5.33 15.39
N ALA A 5 17.83 -5.83 14.37
CA ALA A 5 17.73 -7.27 14.12
C ALA A 5 19.11 -7.91 13.84
N ALA A 6 19.97 -7.23 13.08
CA ALA A 6 21.32 -7.72 12.80
C ALA A 6 22.24 -7.73 14.04
N LYS A 7 22.03 -6.81 14.99
CA LYS A 7 22.90 -6.67 16.17
C LYS A 7 22.42 -7.46 17.39
N TRP A 8 21.11 -7.55 17.60
CA TRP A 8 20.51 -8.10 18.82
C TRP A 8 19.42 -9.17 18.57
N GLY A 9 19.26 -9.62 17.32
CA GLY A 9 18.22 -10.57 16.95
C GLY A 9 16.90 -9.91 16.57
N TRP A 10 16.06 -10.66 15.86
CA TRP A 10 14.77 -10.17 15.34
C TRP A 10 13.76 -9.90 16.47
N GLU A 11 13.81 -10.68 17.58
CA GLU A 11 12.97 -10.51 18.76
C GLU A 11 13.15 -9.12 19.38
N MET A 12 14.39 -8.67 19.50
CA MET A 12 14.71 -7.34 20.05
C MET A 12 14.18 -6.21 19.16
N ALA A 13 14.13 -6.41 17.85
CA ALA A 13 13.53 -5.43 16.94
C ALA A 13 12.04 -5.23 17.25
N PHE A 14 11.28 -6.31 17.49
CA PHE A 14 9.86 -6.22 17.89
C PHE A 14 9.68 -5.59 19.27
N LEU A 15 10.51 -5.97 20.25
CA LEU A 15 10.44 -5.42 21.60
C LEU A 15 10.70 -3.90 21.61
N VAL A 16 11.73 -3.43 20.90
CA VAL A 16 12.06 -2.00 20.84
C VAL A 16 10.94 -1.20 20.17
N ILE A 17 10.41 -1.68 19.04
CA ILE A 17 9.32 -0.99 18.33
C ILE A 17 8.05 -1.01 19.17
N GLY A 18 7.73 -2.14 19.79
CA GLY A 18 6.60 -2.26 20.72
C GLY A 18 6.72 -1.29 21.89
N ALA A 19 7.91 -1.18 22.50
CA ALA A 19 8.15 -0.24 23.59
C ALA A 19 7.93 1.22 23.16
N ILE A 20 8.39 1.61 21.97
CA ILE A 20 8.11 2.95 21.41
C ILE A 20 6.59 3.16 21.25
N GLY A 21 5.86 2.14 20.78
CA GLY A 21 4.40 2.17 20.69
C GLY A 21 3.71 2.36 22.04
N PHE A 22 4.18 1.69 23.09
CA PHE A 22 3.66 1.88 24.45
C PHE A 22 3.95 3.28 25.00
N ILE A 23 5.14 3.84 24.75
CA ILE A 23 5.47 5.23 25.12
C ILE A 23 4.50 6.19 24.41
N TRP A 24 4.27 6.01 23.10
CA TRP A 24 3.31 6.80 22.33
C TRP A 24 1.88 6.67 22.88
N MET A 25 1.45 5.46 23.22
CA MET A 25 0.13 5.22 23.82
C MET A 25 -0.01 5.94 25.17
N GLY A 26 1.04 5.98 25.98
CA GLY A 26 1.09 6.78 27.22
C GLY A 26 0.82 8.25 26.92
N PHE A 27 1.58 8.86 25.99
CA PHE A 27 1.33 10.25 25.58
C PHE A 27 -0.09 10.46 25.07
N TRP A 28 -0.62 9.55 24.25
CA TRP A 28 -1.97 9.63 23.73
C TRP A 28 -3.03 9.68 24.84
N ILE A 29 -2.95 8.82 25.84
CA ILE A 29 -3.92 8.78 26.95
C ILE A 29 -3.95 10.10 27.72
N PHE A 30 -2.80 10.74 27.93
CA PHE A 30 -2.71 11.99 28.68
C PHE A 30 -3.06 13.23 27.83
N MET A 31 -2.72 13.24 26.54
CA MET A 31 -2.87 14.42 25.68
C MET A 31 -4.16 14.44 24.91
N TYR A 32 -4.69 13.27 24.49
CA TYR A 32 -5.89 13.23 23.67
C TYR A 32 -7.15 13.50 24.48
N LYS A 33 -7.92 14.50 24.05
CA LYS A 33 -9.28 14.78 24.52
C LYS A 33 -10.17 15.12 23.33
N LYS A 34 -11.45 14.78 23.45
CA LYS A 34 -12.44 15.18 22.43
C LYS A 34 -12.52 16.70 22.35
N PRO A 35 -12.75 17.32 21.16
CA PRO A 35 -12.73 18.77 20.96
C PRO A 35 -13.60 19.54 21.98
N HIS A 36 -14.79 19.04 22.30
CA HIS A 36 -15.74 19.70 23.21
C HIS A 36 -15.32 19.69 24.69
N VAL A 37 -14.36 18.88 25.09
CA VAL A 37 -13.79 18.83 26.44
C VAL A 37 -12.31 19.20 26.50
N HIS A 38 -11.72 19.56 25.35
CA HIS A 38 -10.31 19.88 25.28
C HIS A 38 -10.04 21.31 25.79
N PRO A 39 -9.16 21.51 26.77
CA PRO A 39 -8.98 22.82 27.42
C PRO A 39 -8.37 23.90 26.51
N LEU A 40 -7.71 23.51 25.42
CA LEU A 40 -7.07 24.44 24.47
C LEU A 40 -7.98 24.81 23.29
N VAL A 41 -9.13 24.15 23.11
CA VAL A 41 -10.06 24.44 22.02
C VAL A 41 -10.98 25.57 22.44
N ASN A 42 -10.96 26.67 21.70
CA ASN A 42 -11.84 27.79 21.91
C ASN A 42 -13.20 27.61 21.22
N LYS A 43 -14.17 28.48 21.53
CA LYS A 43 -15.53 28.37 20.98
C LYS A 43 -15.56 28.51 19.47
N ALA A 44 -14.79 29.43 18.89
CA ALA A 44 -14.76 29.65 17.45
C ALA A 44 -14.20 28.44 16.70
N GLU A 45 -13.17 27.80 17.24
CA GLU A 45 -12.60 26.55 16.71
C GLU A 45 -13.60 25.39 16.84
N LEU A 46 -14.30 25.29 17.97
CA LEU A 46 -15.32 24.26 18.15
C LEU A 46 -16.50 24.43 17.19
N ASP A 47 -16.94 25.69 16.95
CA ASP A 47 -17.99 25.99 15.98
C ASP A 47 -17.53 25.67 14.55
N TYR A 48 -16.26 25.93 14.22
CA TYR A 48 -15.67 25.55 12.93
C TYR A 48 -15.60 24.03 12.74
N ILE A 49 -15.18 23.27 13.77
CA ILE A 49 -15.14 21.80 13.74
C ILE A 49 -16.54 21.21 13.54
N ASN A 50 -17.56 21.84 14.12
CA ASN A 50 -18.95 21.35 14.08
C ASN A 50 -19.80 22.02 13.00
N GLN A 51 -19.23 22.83 12.10
CA GLN A 51 -20.00 23.65 11.14
C GLN A 51 -20.99 22.82 10.30
N ASP A 52 -20.61 21.62 9.86
CA ASP A 52 -21.46 20.75 9.06
C ASP A 52 -22.68 20.26 9.89
N THR A 53 -22.42 19.84 11.14
CA THR A 53 -23.47 19.38 12.06
C THR A 53 -24.41 20.52 12.42
N ILE A 54 -23.89 21.72 12.61
CA ILE A 54 -24.67 22.93 12.89
C ILE A 54 -25.54 23.30 11.68
N ALA A 55 -24.99 23.20 10.46
CA ALA A 55 -25.72 23.46 9.23
C ALA A 55 -26.87 22.47 9.03
N GLU A 56 -26.61 21.17 9.23
CA GLU A 56 -27.62 20.11 9.16
C GLU A 56 -28.74 20.29 10.20
N THR A 57 -28.39 20.63 11.45
CA THR A 57 -29.36 20.87 12.51
C THR A 57 -30.24 22.08 12.21
N LYS A 58 -29.68 23.15 11.67
CA LYS A 58 -30.45 24.34 11.23
C LYS A 58 -31.38 24.02 10.07
N ALA A 59 -30.92 23.24 9.07
CA ALA A 59 -31.73 22.85 7.92
C ALA A 59 -32.93 21.97 8.32
N ASN A 60 -32.83 21.22 9.42
CA ASN A 60 -33.88 20.34 9.93
C ASN A 60 -34.70 20.96 11.09
N ASN A 61 -34.89 22.27 11.10
CA ASN A 61 -35.69 22.99 12.10
C ASN A 61 -35.26 22.73 13.57
N ASN A 62 -33.95 22.64 13.80
CA ASN A 62 -33.36 22.37 15.13
C ASN A 62 -33.68 20.98 15.71
N VAL A 63 -34.13 20.04 14.90
CA VAL A 63 -34.27 18.64 15.32
C VAL A 63 -32.94 17.94 15.07
N GLU A 64 -32.38 17.38 16.13
CA GLU A 64 -31.15 16.56 16.04
C GLU A 64 -31.51 15.26 15.28
N VAL A 65 -31.15 15.19 14.01
CA VAL A 65 -31.36 13.98 13.20
C VAL A 65 -30.33 12.95 13.61
N LYS A 66 -30.74 11.95 14.39
CA LYS A 66 -29.90 10.78 14.65
C LYS A 66 -29.69 10.05 13.31
N GLU A 67 -28.47 10.12 12.78
CA GLU A 67 -28.10 9.35 11.60
C GLU A 67 -28.45 7.87 11.79
N LYS A 68 -29.21 7.32 10.85
CA LYS A 68 -29.55 5.90 10.87
C LYS A 68 -28.29 5.08 10.60
N LYS A 69 -27.89 4.25 11.57
CA LYS A 69 -26.77 3.32 11.39
C LYS A 69 -27.07 2.37 10.25
N ILE A 70 -26.11 2.22 9.33
CA ILE A 70 -26.20 1.23 8.25
C ILE A 70 -25.65 -0.10 8.80
N PRO A 71 -26.50 -1.16 8.92
CA PRO A 71 -26.04 -2.48 9.32
C PRO A 71 -25.03 -3.05 8.33
N PHE A 72 -24.07 -3.85 8.82
CA PHE A 72 -22.98 -4.42 8.04
C PHE A 72 -23.46 -5.07 6.72
N LEU A 73 -24.46 -5.95 6.79
CA LEU A 73 -25.00 -6.61 5.60
C LEU A 73 -25.72 -5.67 4.62
N GLN A 74 -26.31 -4.56 5.11
CA GLN A 74 -26.90 -3.55 4.23
C GLN A 74 -25.85 -2.76 3.46
N ALA A 75 -24.64 -2.62 4.00
CA ALA A 75 -23.54 -1.93 3.32
C ALA A 75 -23.23 -2.55 1.95
N PHE A 76 -23.37 -3.85 1.79
CA PHE A 76 -23.16 -4.56 0.51
C PHE A 76 -24.24 -4.28 -0.56
N LYS A 77 -25.35 -3.63 -0.23
CA LYS A 77 -26.36 -3.22 -1.21
C LYS A 77 -25.96 -1.96 -1.98
N PHE A 78 -24.98 -1.21 -1.49
CA PHE A 78 -24.53 0.03 -2.15
C PHE A 78 -23.45 -0.27 -3.17
N ARG A 79 -23.61 0.22 -4.40
CA ARG A 79 -22.59 0.09 -5.47
C ARG A 79 -21.27 0.74 -5.08
N GLN A 80 -21.33 1.85 -4.34
CA GLN A 80 -20.15 2.57 -3.83
C GLN A 80 -19.31 1.71 -2.88
N THR A 81 -19.94 0.84 -2.09
CA THR A 81 -19.20 -0.12 -1.23
C THR A 81 -18.37 -1.08 -2.07
N TRP A 82 -18.94 -1.62 -3.14
CA TRP A 82 -18.25 -2.53 -4.04
C TRP A 82 -17.13 -1.82 -4.83
N ALA A 83 -17.37 -0.59 -5.29
CA ALA A 83 -16.35 0.21 -5.95
C ALA A 83 -15.16 0.47 -5.02
N PHE A 84 -15.43 0.89 -3.77
CA PHE A 84 -14.40 1.08 -2.76
C PHE A 84 -13.65 -0.23 -2.43
N ALA A 85 -14.39 -1.33 -2.19
CA ALA A 85 -13.81 -2.62 -1.89
C ALA A 85 -12.95 -3.15 -3.06
N PHE A 86 -13.40 -2.98 -4.31
CA PHE A 86 -12.65 -3.35 -5.49
C PHE A 86 -11.38 -2.52 -5.65
N GLY A 87 -11.46 -1.20 -5.47
CA GLY A 87 -10.28 -0.33 -5.47
C GLY A 87 -9.24 -0.76 -4.44
N LYS A 88 -9.67 -1.08 -3.21
CA LYS A 88 -8.80 -1.61 -2.14
C LYS A 88 -8.21 -2.98 -2.51
N PHE A 89 -9.04 -3.90 -3.00
CA PHE A 89 -8.61 -5.22 -3.43
C PHE A 89 -7.49 -5.15 -4.47
N MET A 90 -7.64 -4.31 -5.49
CA MET A 90 -6.67 -4.18 -6.57
C MET A 90 -5.37 -3.52 -6.12
N THR A 91 -5.43 -2.52 -5.25
CA THR A 91 -4.28 -1.65 -4.97
C THR A 91 -3.49 -2.02 -3.72
N ASP A 92 -4.13 -2.52 -2.66
CA ASP A 92 -3.43 -2.92 -1.45
C ASP A 92 -2.49 -4.10 -1.67
N GLY A 93 -2.86 -5.05 -2.55
CA GLY A 93 -2.00 -6.15 -2.92
C GLY A 93 -0.67 -5.68 -3.49
N VAL A 94 -0.67 -4.64 -4.34
CA VAL A 94 0.54 -4.04 -4.91
C VAL A 94 1.43 -3.43 -3.84
N TRP A 95 0.84 -2.70 -2.88
CA TRP A 95 1.59 -2.12 -1.78
C TRP A 95 2.29 -3.18 -0.94
N TRP A 96 1.56 -4.23 -0.54
CA TRP A 96 2.11 -5.32 0.24
C TRP A 96 3.18 -6.11 -0.53
N PHE A 97 3.02 -6.25 -1.86
CA PHE A 97 4.05 -6.81 -2.70
C PHE A 97 5.34 -5.96 -2.65
N TYR A 98 5.26 -4.67 -2.87
CA TYR A 98 6.44 -3.79 -2.79
C TYR A 98 7.11 -3.85 -1.42
N LEU A 99 6.32 -3.88 -0.35
CA LEU A 99 6.83 -3.91 1.02
C LEU A 99 7.59 -5.20 1.34
N PHE A 100 7.04 -6.35 0.99
CA PHE A 100 7.59 -7.65 1.38
C PHE A 100 8.61 -8.19 0.37
N TRP A 101 8.40 -7.95 -0.93
CA TRP A 101 9.22 -8.57 -1.96
C TRP A 101 10.37 -7.70 -2.45
N THR A 102 10.42 -6.40 -2.15
CA THR A 102 11.57 -5.58 -2.55
C THR A 102 12.89 -6.04 -1.93
N PRO A 103 12.98 -6.39 -0.63
CA PRO A 103 14.20 -6.96 -0.07
C PRO A 103 14.61 -8.28 -0.73
N ALA A 104 13.65 -9.17 -0.98
CA ALA A 104 13.87 -10.42 -1.69
C ALA A 104 14.33 -10.16 -3.14
N TYR A 105 13.69 -9.25 -3.85
CA TYR A 105 14.09 -8.83 -5.20
C TYR A 105 15.54 -8.36 -5.26
N LEU A 106 15.98 -7.54 -4.29
CA LEU A 106 17.37 -7.08 -4.21
C LEU A 106 18.34 -8.25 -3.98
N SER A 107 17.97 -9.21 -3.16
CA SER A 107 18.74 -10.42 -2.92
C SER A 107 18.78 -11.33 -4.14
N ASP A 108 17.61 -11.64 -4.71
CA ASP A 108 17.48 -12.63 -5.80
C ASP A 108 18.11 -12.14 -7.10
N VAL A 109 17.91 -10.87 -7.43
CA VAL A 109 18.32 -10.30 -8.72
C VAL A 109 19.75 -9.75 -8.67
N TYR A 110 20.15 -9.12 -7.54
CA TYR A 110 21.44 -8.42 -7.42
C TYR A 110 22.40 -9.04 -6.39
N GLY A 111 21.96 -10.04 -5.62
CA GLY A 111 22.77 -10.63 -4.55
C GLY A 111 22.96 -9.71 -3.34
N LEU A 112 22.13 -8.66 -3.22
CA LEU A 112 22.18 -7.70 -2.11
C LEU A 112 21.29 -8.19 -0.95
N THR A 113 21.86 -9.03 -0.10
CA THR A 113 21.19 -9.55 1.08
C THR A 113 20.92 -8.45 2.11
N SER A 114 19.88 -8.60 2.93
CA SER A 114 19.39 -7.58 3.87
C SER A 114 20.37 -7.17 4.97
N ASP A 115 21.43 -7.91 5.17
CA ASP A 115 22.54 -7.61 6.08
C ASP A 115 23.56 -6.62 5.48
N THR A 116 23.64 -6.51 4.16
CA THR A 116 24.56 -5.60 3.47
C THR A 116 24.21 -4.14 3.72
N THR A 117 25.21 -3.29 3.87
CA THR A 117 25.01 -1.83 4.02
C THR A 117 24.28 -1.24 2.82
N MET A 118 24.60 -1.74 1.60
CA MET A 118 23.96 -1.24 0.38
C MET A 118 22.45 -1.55 0.36
N ALA A 119 22.03 -2.78 0.68
CA ALA A 119 20.62 -3.12 0.73
C ALA A 119 19.86 -2.26 1.76
N LYS A 120 20.44 -2.03 2.94
CA LYS A 120 19.87 -1.14 3.97
C LYS A 120 19.71 0.29 3.45
N THR A 121 20.72 0.81 2.73
CA THR A 121 20.67 2.14 2.11
C THR A 121 19.57 2.23 1.04
N LEU A 122 19.49 1.23 0.17
CA LEU A 122 18.46 1.18 -0.90
C LEU A 122 17.05 1.15 -0.32
N ILE A 123 16.83 0.33 0.71
CA ILE A 123 15.52 0.25 1.40
C ILE A 123 15.20 1.59 2.10
N PHE A 124 16.20 2.23 2.74
CA PHE A 124 16.01 3.55 3.34
C PHE A 124 15.62 4.60 2.30
N VAL A 125 16.33 4.66 1.17
CA VAL A 125 16.03 5.60 0.07
C VAL A 125 14.65 5.34 -0.52
N LEU A 126 14.25 4.07 -0.70
CA LEU A 126 12.91 3.71 -1.13
C LEU A 126 11.85 4.34 -0.22
N TYR A 127 11.96 4.14 1.09
CA TYR A 127 11.00 4.72 2.04
C TYR A 127 11.07 6.24 2.12
N ALA A 128 12.25 6.84 1.93
CA ALA A 128 12.38 8.30 1.85
C ALA A 128 11.61 8.85 0.64
N ILE A 129 11.66 8.16 -0.51
CA ILE A 129 10.89 8.54 -1.70
C ILE A 129 9.37 8.38 -1.44
N VAL A 130 8.95 7.35 -0.71
CA VAL A 130 7.53 7.15 -0.37
C VAL A 130 6.95 8.35 0.41
N MET A 131 7.76 9.12 1.13
CA MET A 131 7.31 10.36 1.79
C MET A 131 6.78 11.42 0.83
N LEU A 132 7.10 11.36 -0.47
CA LEU A 132 6.49 12.22 -1.50
C LEU A 132 4.97 12.05 -1.59
N SER A 133 4.42 11.03 -0.96
CA SER A 133 2.96 10.80 -0.84
C SER A 133 2.19 11.97 -0.22
N ILE A 134 2.87 12.89 0.46
CA ILE A 134 2.28 14.14 0.99
C ILE A 134 1.56 14.95 -0.12
N ILE A 135 2.00 14.83 -1.37
CA ILE A 135 1.34 15.43 -2.56
C ILE A 135 -0.09 14.91 -2.71
N GLY A 136 -0.39 13.70 -2.19
CA GLY A 136 -1.71 13.10 -2.21
C GLY A 136 -2.80 13.92 -1.51
N GLY A 137 -2.44 14.68 -0.47
CA GLY A 137 -3.37 15.61 0.18
C GLY A 137 -3.44 16.98 -0.53
N TRP A 138 -2.32 17.43 -1.07
CA TRP A 138 -2.23 18.75 -1.73
C TRP A 138 -2.99 18.79 -3.07
N LEU A 139 -2.87 17.76 -3.90
CA LEU A 139 -3.40 17.76 -5.26
C LEU A 139 -4.94 17.85 -5.33
N PRO A 140 -5.72 17.08 -4.56
CA PRO A 140 -7.18 17.25 -4.51
C PRO A 140 -7.60 18.64 -4.03
N LYS A 141 -6.91 19.16 -3.00
CA LYS A 141 -7.15 20.52 -2.49
C LYS A 141 -6.93 21.57 -3.58
N TYR A 142 -5.87 21.45 -4.38
CA TYR A 142 -5.63 22.34 -5.51
C TYR A 142 -6.79 22.33 -6.52
N PHE A 143 -7.35 21.14 -6.83
CA PHE A 143 -8.48 21.03 -7.74
C PHE A 143 -9.76 21.66 -7.19
N VAL A 144 -10.00 21.56 -5.89
CA VAL A 144 -11.14 22.21 -5.23
C VAL A 144 -10.95 23.72 -5.17
N ASP A 145 -9.84 24.18 -4.62
CA ASP A 145 -9.62 25.60 -4.30
C ASP A 145 -9.37 26.46 -5.55
N LYS A 146 -8.65 25.92 -6.55
CA LYS A 146 -8.24 26.69 -7.73
C LYS A 146 -9.11 26.44 -8.95
N LEU A 147 -9.66 25.24 -9.09
CA LEU A 147 -10.48 24.87 -10.25
C LEU A 147 -11.98 24.80 -9.92
N GLY A 148 -12.38 25.07 -8.66
CA GLY A 148 -13.77 25.06 -8.23
C GLY A 148 -14.44 23.69 -8.33
N MET A 149 -13.66 22.62 -8.30
CA MET A 149 -14.21 21.26 -8.42
C MET A 149 -14.92 20.81 -7.13
N ASN A 150 -15.94 19.98 -7.29
CA ASN A 150 -16.52 19.25 -6.16
C ASN A 150 -15.43 18.40 -5.48
N PRO A 151 -15.38 18.28 -4.13
CA PRO A 151 -14.38 17.52 -3.40
C PRO A 151 -14.20 16.07 -3.89
N TYR A 152 -15.29 15.34 -4.11
CA TYR A 152 -15.27 13.99 -4.67
C TYR A 152 -14.58 13.96 -6.06
N ALA A 153 -15.01 14.86 -6.96
CA ALA A 153 -14.43 14.93 -8.31
C ALA A 153 -12.94 15.30 -8.29
N GLY A 154 -12.53 16.20 -7.38
CA GLY A 154 -11.13 16.56 -7.17
C GLY A 154 -10.28 15.37 -6.72
N ARG A 155 -10.79 14.55 -5.77
CA ARG A 155 -10.12 13.33 -5.33
C ARG A 155 -10.04 12.27 -6.45
N MET A 156 -11.13 12.03 -7.17
CA MET A 156 -11.14 11.07 -8.29
C MET A 156 -10.14 11.46 -9.37
N ARG A 157 -10.03 12.77 -9.70
CA ARG A 157 -9.03 13.28 -10.65
C ARG A 157 -7.60 13.09 -10.14
N ALA A 158 -7.35 13.38 -8.87
CA ALA A 158 -6.04 13.17 -8.25
C ALA A 158 -5.66 11.68 -8.25
N MET A 159 -6.59 10.81 -7.90
CA MET A 159 -6.39 9.36 -7.92
C MET A 159 -6.08 8.86 -9.33
N LEU A 160 -6.74 9.37 -10.37
CA LEU A 160 -6.40 9.03 -11.75
C LEU A 160 -4.94 9.39 -12.09
N ILE A 161 -4.49 10.59 -11.70
CA ILE A 161 -3.10 11.00 -11.90
C ILE A 161 -2.14 10.06 -11.17
N PHE A 162 -2.42 9.73 -9.91
CA PHE A 162 -1.59 8.80 -9.13
C PHE A 162 -1.61 7.39 -9.72
N ALA A 163 -2.69 6.96 -10.39
CA ALA A 163 -2.80 5.64 -11.02
C ALA A 163 -1.83 5.44 -12.19
N PHE A 164 -1.30 6.53 -12.80
CA PHE A 164 -0.31 6.43 -13.86
C PHE A 164 1.11 6.13 -13.37
N PHE A 165 1.46 6.52 -12.14
CA PHE A 165 2.83 6.32 -11.64
C PHE A 165 3.23 4.84 -11.47
N PRO A 166 2.36 3.92 -11.01
CA PRO A 166 2.68 2.51 -10.99
C PRO A 166 3.03 1.89 -12.35
N LEU A 167 2.61 2.49 -13.48
CA LEU A 167 3.04 2.06 -14.81
C LEU A 167 4.57 2.09 -14.98
N LEU A 168 5.26 2.95 -14.23
CA LEU A 168 6.72 2.99 -14.23
C LEU A 168 7.34 1.66 -13.78
N ALA A 169 6.61 0.80 -13.05
CA ALA A 169 7.08 -0.52 -12.64
C ALA A 169 7.45 -1.42 -13.84
N LEU A 170 6.84 -1.19 -15.02
CA LEU A 170 7.23 -1.86 -16.27
C LEU A 170 8.70 -1.61 -16.64
N LEU A 171 9.28 -0.49 -16.21
CA LEU A 171 10.66 -0.12 -16.47
C LEU A 171 11.62 -0.61 -15.38
N ALA A 172 11.11 -1.09 -14.25
CA ALA A 172 11.97 -1.50 -13.11
C ALA A 172 12.95 -2.60 -13.50
N GLN A 173 12.45 -3.67 -14.12
CA GLN A 173 13.30 -4.79 -14.52
C GLN A 173 14.19 -4.47 -15.75
N PRO A 174 13.70 -3.83 -16.84
CA PRO A 174 14.56 -3.42 -17.95
C PRO A 174 15.71 -2.49 -17.53
N LEU A 175 15.42 -1.42 -16.81
CA LEU A 175 16.44 -0.48 -16.36
C LEU A 175 17.32 -1.06 -15.24
N GLY A 176 16.83 -2.05 -14.53
CA GLY A 176 17.54 -2.77 -13.49
C GLY A 176 18.80 -3.49 -13.98
N HIS A 177 18.90 -3.79 -15.30
CA HIS A 177 20.15 -4.29 -15.89
C HIS A 177 21.30 -3.28 -15.83
N THR A 178 20.99 -1.99 -15.88
CA THR A 178 21.98 -0.92 -15.83
C THR A 178 22.43 -0.63 -14.40
N SER A 179 21.45 -0.56 -13.48
CA SER A 179 21.74 -0.29 -12.06
C SER A 179 20.55 -0.67 -11.17
N TYR A 180 20.84 -1.23 -10.00
CA TYR A 180 19.86 -1.53 -8.96
C TYR A 180 19.17 -0.27 -8.36
N TRP A 181 19.70 0.93 -8.61
CA TRP A 181 19.06 2.18 -8.19
C TRP A 181 17.75 2.45 -8.94
N PHE A 182 17.67 2.09 -10.23
CA PHE A 182 16.47 2.33 -11.01
C PHE A 182 15.23 1.63 -10.46
N PRO A 183 15.22 0.31 -10.24
CA PRO A 183 14.05 -0.35 -9.65
C PRO A 183 13.71 0.20 -8.25
N VAL A 184 14.68 0.54 -7.42
CA VAL A 184 14.43 1.10 -6.08
C VAL A 184 13.72 2.46 -6.17
N ILE A 185 14.19 3.35 -7.03
CA ILE A 185 13.57 4.66 -7.26
C ILE A 185 12.17 4.49 -7.83
N ILE A 186 12.00 3.63 -8.83
CA ILE A 186 10.72 3.37 -9.48
C ILE A 186 9.70 2.80 -8.49
N ILE A 187 10.09 1.79 -7.71
CA ILE A 187 9.22 1.20 -6.68
C ILE A 187 8.91 2.23 -5.60
N GLY A 188 9.87 3.07 -5.21
CA GLY A 188 9.66 4.17 -4.27
C GLY A 188 8.61 5.18 -4.76
N ILE A 189 8.69 5.58 -6.03
CA ILE A 189 7.71 6.48 -6.68
C ILE A 189 6.33 5.81 -6.76
N ALA A 190 6.27 4.55 -7.17
CA ALA A 190 5.03 3.79 -7.20
C ALA A 190 4.41 3.64 -5.81
N GLY A 191 5.25 3.43 -4.78
CA GLY A 191 4.84 3.39 -3.38
C GLY A 191 4.32 4.74 -2.87
N ALA A 192 4.95 5.86 -3.25
CA ALA A 192 4.45 7.20 -2.95
C ALA A 192 3.07 7.44 -3.57
N ALA A 193 2.91 7.04 -4.84
CA ALA A 193 1.64 7.13 -5.54
C ALA A 193 0.56 6.24 -4.89
N HIS A 194 0.91 5.03 -4.42
CA HIS A 194 -0.01 4.19 -3.65
C HIS A 194 -0.51 4.90 -2.39
N GLN A 195 0.38 5.45 -1.58
CA GLN A 195 -0.02 6.13 -0.35
C GLN A 195 -0.88 7.35 -0.62
N ALA A 196 -0.56 8.13 -1.66
CA ALA A 196 -1.37 9.24 -2.13
C ALA A 196 -2.75 8.78 -2.63
N TRP A 197 -2.81 7.69 -3.38
CA TRP A 197 -4.04 7.04 -3.82
C TRP A 197 -4.87 6.57 -2.63
N SER A 198 -4.29 5.80 -1.72
CA SER A 198 -4.97 5.19 -0.58
C SER A 198 -5.59 6.25 0.34
N ALA A 199 -4.86 7.35 0.63
CA ALA A 199 -5.38 8.47 1.42
C ALA A 199 -6.64 9.09 0.79
N ASN A 200 -6.65 9.28 -0.53
CA ASN A 200 -7.80 9.80 -1.25
C ASN A 200 -8.95 8.80 -1.29
N LEU A 201 -8.67 7.52 -1.53
CA LEU A 201 -9.67 6.47 -1.56
C LEU A 201 -10.40 6.36 -0.22
N PHE A 202 -9.70 6.40 0.92
CA PHE A 202 -10.33 6.44 2.24
C PHE A 202 -11.16 7.71 2.46
N SER A 203 -10.68 8.85 1.97
CA SER A 203 -11.41 10.12 2.11
C SER A 203 -12.71 10.14 1.30
N THR A 204 -12.79 9.43 0.16
CA THR A 204 -14.03 9.35 -0.63
C THR A 204 -15.18 8.68 0.10
N ILE A 205 -14.89 7.85 1.12
CA ILE A 205 -15.95 7.26 1.95
C ILE A 205 -16.76 8.35 2.65
N GLY A 206 -16.07 9.38 3.18
CA GLY A 206 -16.73 10.51 3.83
C GLY A 206 -17.54 11.38 2.87
N ASP A 207 -17.17 11.39 1.56
CA ASP A 207 -17.91 12.12 0.54
C ASP A 207 -19.18 11.35 0.05
N MET A 208 -19.20 10.00 0.23
CA MET A 208 -20.25 9.14 -0.32
C MET A 208 -21.23 8.58 0.73
N PHE A 209 -20.80 8.51 1.98
CA PHE A 209 -21.57 7.84 3.02
C PHE A 209 -21.76 8.73 4.26
N PRO A 210 -22.85 8.55 5.03
CA PRO A 210 -23.05 9.23 6.30
C PRO A 210 -21.97 8.82 7.32
N LYS A 211 -21.67 9.71 8.26
CA LYS A 211 -20.63 9.50 9.30
C LYS A 211 -20.78 8.17 10.03
N SER A 212 -22.04 7.74 10.29
CA SER A 212 -22.38 6.48 10.97
C SER A 212 -21.97 5.22 10.20
N ALA A 213 -21.74 5.29 8.88
CA ALA A 213 -21.38 4.16 8.03
C ALA A 213 -19.88 4.06 7.75
N ILE A 214 -19.11 5.16 7.97
CA ILE A 214 -17.68 5.25 7.57
C ILE A 214 -16.87 4.06 8.09
N ALA A 215 -17.00 3.74 9.40
CA ALA A 215 -16.23 2.66 10.00
C ALA A 215 -16.57 1.28 9.37
N THR A 216 -17.85 1.04 9.09
CA THR A 216 -18.31 -0.22 8.47
C THR A 216 -17.76 -0.37 7.05
N ILE A 217 -17.87 0.68 6.24
CA ILE A 217 -17.38 0.68 4.85
C ILE A 217 -15.85 0.54 4.82
N THR A 218 -15.14 1.27 5.70
CA THR A 218 -13.68 1.15 5.86
C THR A 218 -13.29 -0.29 6.20
N GLY A 219 -14.01 -0.95 7.11
CA GLY A 219 -13.76 -2.35 7.47
C GLY A 219 -13.94 -3.31 6.29
N ILE A 220 -15.01 -3.14 5.50
CA ILE A 220 -15.24 -3.93 4.28
C ILE A 220 -14.10 -3.77 3.29
N GLY A 221 -13.67 -2.52 3.03
CA GLY A 221 -12.53 -2.26 2.15
C GLY A 221 -11.22 -2.84 2.69
N GLY A 222 -10.99 -2.76 4.00
CA GLY A 222 -9.82 -3.38 4.64
C GLY A 222 -9.78 -4.89 4.46
N MET A 223 -10.92 -5.58 4.60
CA MET A 223 -11.05 -7.00 4.31
C MET A 223 -10.74 -7.31 2.84
N ALA A 224 -11.31 -6.56 1.91
CA ALA A 224 -11.06 -6.73 0.47
C ALA A 224 -9.58 -6.51 0.13
N GLY A 225 -8.95 -5.47 0.69
CA GLY A 225 -7.51 -5.21 0.54
C GLY A 225 -6.64 -6.34 1.10
N GLY A 226 -7.01 -6.90 2.27
CA GLY A 226 -6.33 -8.05 2.86
C GLY A 226 -6.41 -9.31 1.97
N ILE A 227 -7.56 -9.58 1.36
CA ILE A 227 -7.74 -10.68 0.40
C ILE A 227 -6.85 -10.44 -0.84
N GLY A 228 -6.85 -9.21 -1.40
CA GLY A 228 -5.97 -8.84 -2.51
C GLY A 228 -4.49 -9.03 -2.17
N ALA A 229 -4.08 -8.61 -0.97
CA ALA A 229 -2.72 -8.79 -0.48
C ALA A 229 -2.32 -10.27 -0.34
N PHE A 230 -3.22 -11.10 0.18
CA PHE A 230 -3.00 -12.55 0.26
C PHE A 230 -2.79 -13.17 -1.11
N ILE A 231 -3.67 -12.86 -2.07
CA ILE A 231 -3.62 -13.42 -3.43
C ILE A 231 -2.32 -13.02 -4.13
N ILE A 232 -1.97 -11.72 -4.11
CA ILE A 232 -0.77 -11.25 -4.82
C ILE A 232 0.51 -11.81 -4.18
N ASN A 233 0.61 -11.86 -2.84
CA ASN A 233 1.81 -12.34 -2.18
C ASN A 233 1.99 -13.85 -2.35
N LYS A 234 0.93 -14.65 -2.14
CA LYS A 234 0.97 -16.09 -2.36
C LYS A 234 1.19 -16.46 -3.83
N GLY A 235 0.49 -15.76 -4.73
CA GLY A 235 0.65 -15.96 -6.17
C GLY A 235 2.05 -15.57 -6.67
N SER A 236 2.64 -14.50 -6.13
CA SER A 236 4.01 -14.11 -6.47
C SER A 236 5.02 -15.17 -6.04
N GLY A 237 4.92 -15.70 -4.82
CA GLY A 237 5.80 -16.79 -4.36
C GLY A 237 5.72 -18.00 -5.28
N ALA A 238 4.51 -18.51 -5.55
CA ALA A 238 4.32 -19.64 -6.44
C ALA A 238 4.83 -19.38 -7.88
N LEU A 239 4.67 -18.13 -8.37
CA LEU A 239 5.20 -17.73 -9.67
C LEU A 239 6.73 -17.70 -9.67
N PHE A 240 7.37 -17.24 -8.60
CA PHE A 240 8.83 -17.21 -8.49
C PHE A 240 9.42 -18.62 -8.44
N ASP A 241 8.81 -19.53 -7.69
CA ASP A 241 9.19 -20.94 -7.67
C ASP A 241 9.05 -21.56 -9.07
N PHE A 242 7.90 -21.38 -9.71
CA PHE A 242 7.65 -21.89 -11.07
C PHE A 242 8.62 -21.29 -12.09
N SER A 243 8.88 -19.98 -12.01
CA SER A 243 9.75 -19.30 -12.98
C SER A 243 11.22 -19.67 -12.85
N SER A 244 11.66 -20.07 -11.66
CA SER A 244 13.04 -20.47 -11.39
C SER A 244 13.44 -21.81 -12.00
N GLY A 245 12.45 -22.63 -12.39
CA GLY A 245 12.66 -24.02 -12.81
C GLY A 245 12.93 -24.96 -11.64
N THR A 246 13.05 -26.25 -11.91
CA THR A 246 13.27 -27.27 -10.88
C THR A 246 14.52 -28.12 -11.15
N THR A 247 15.02 -28.76 -10.08
CA THR A 247 16.11 -29.74 -10.12
C THR A 247 15.77 -30.95 -9.27
N LEU A 248 16.52 -32.02 -9.38
CA LEU A 248 16.32 -33.25 -8.64
C LEU A 248 17.33 -33.33 -7.48
N ILE A 249 16.84 -33.27 -6.23
CA ILE A 249 17.65 -33.43 -5.02
C ILE A 249 17.12 -34.63 -4.23
N ASN A 250 17.97 -35.60 -4.01
CA ASN A 250 17.61 -36.84 -3.28
C ASN A 250 16.34 -37.51 -3.84
N GLY A 251 16.15 -37.49 -5.17
CA GLY A 251 14.99 -38.08 -5.84
C GLY A 251 13.69 -37.26 -5.75
N LYS A 252 13.73 -36.03 -5.23
CA LYS A 252 12.60 -35.11 -5.17
C LYS A 252 12.85 -33.90 -6.05
N ALA A 253 11.80 -33.42 -6.70
CA ALA A 253 11.86 -32.17 -7.43
C ALA A 253 11.87 -30.99 -6.44
N GLU A 254 12.92 -30.17 -6.53
CA GLU A 254 13.12 -28.96 -5.70
C GLU A 254 13.26 -27.76 -6.62
N VAL A 255 12.89 -26.57 -6.15
CA VAL A 255 13.08 -25.31 -6.89
C VAL A 255 14.57 -25.07 -7.10
N MET A 256 14.97 -24.74 -8.35
CA MET A 256 16.36 -24.45 -8.67
C MET A 256 16.80 -23.17 -7.96
N THR A 257 17.81 -23.25 -7.11
CA THR A 257 18.44 -22.12 -6.44
C THR A 257 19.81 -21.82 -7.04
N LYS A 258 20.34 -20.62 -6.76
CA LYS A 258 21.72 -20.27 -7.15
C LYS A 258 22.76 -21.21 -6.54
N GLU A 259 22.48 -21.70 -5.33
CA GLU A 259 23.36 -22.63 -4.61
C GLU A 259 23.39 -23.99 -5.30
N PHE A 260 22.24 -24.53 -5.69
CA PHE A 260 22.17 -25.80 -6.46
C PHE A 260 22.84 -25.67 -7.80
N LEU A 261 22.62 -24.55 -8.50
CA LEU A 261 23.28 -24.31 -9.78
C LEU A 261 24.82 -24.21 -9.63
N ALA A 262 25.29 -23.51 -8.60
CA ALA A 262 26.72 -23.41 -8.29
C ALA A 262 27.35 -24.77 -7.88
N ALA A 263 26.54 -25.66 -7.27
CA ALA A 263 26.92 -27.03 -6.96
C ALA A 263 26.87 -27.99 -8.18
N GLY A 264 26.54 -27.49 -9.35
CA GLY A 264 26.49 -28.28 -10.60
C GLY A 264 25.18 -29.06 -10.80
N ALA A 265 24.11 -28.73 -10.09
CA ALA A 265 22.80 -29.35 -10.31
C ALA A 265 22.25 -29.03 -11.70
N GLN A 266 21.66 -30.02 -12.34
CA GLN A 266 21.04 -29.87 -13.65
C GLN A 266 19.55 -29.56 -13.52
N TYR A 267 18.99 -28.82 -14.47
CA TYR A 267 17.56 -28.55 -14.49
C TYR A 267 16.79 -29.82 -14.86
N LEU A 268 15.76 -30.10 -14.06
CA LEU A 268 14.69 -31.05 -14.39
C LEU A 268 13.67 -30.36 -15.31
N ASP A 269 13.18 -29.17 -14.89
CA ASP A 269 12.38 -28.27 -15.70
C ASP A 269 13.13 -26.98 -15.91
N MET A 270 13.18 -26.54 -17.16
CA MET A 270 13.90 -25.33 -17.54
C MET A 270 13.26 -24.05 -16.95
N PRO A 271 14.06 -23.03 -16.63
CA PRO A 271 13.54 -21.77 -16.14
C PRO A 271 12.65 -21.08 -17.18
N MET A 272 11.60 -20.41 -16.70
CA MET A 272 10.67 -19.67 -17.55
C MET A 272 11.38 -18.53 -18.29
N LYS A 273 11.01 -18.31 -19.56
CA LYS A 273 11.43 -17.15 -20.35
C LYS A 273 10.23 -16.26 -20.67
N PHE A 274 10.34 -14.98 -20.35
CA PHE A 274 9.28 -14.02 -20.63
C PHE A 274 9.87 -12.63 -20.92
N PHE A 275 9.56 -12.05 -22.09
CA PHE A 275 10.02 -10.73 -22.54
C PHE A 275 11.55 -10.52 -22.42
N GLY A 276 12.34 -11.54 -22.74
CA GLY A 276 13.80 -11.47 -22.66
C GLY A 276 14.38 -11.67 -21.25
N PHE A 277 13.54 -11.83 -20.25
CA PHE A 277 13.95 -12.21 -18.89
C PHE A 277 13.83 -13.72 -18.71
N GLU A 278 14.69 -14.30 -17.87
CA GLU A 278 14.75 -15.73 -17.59
C GLU A 278 14.74 -16.00 -16.09
N GLY A 279 14.12 -17.11 -15.70
CA GLY A 279 14.04 -17.56 -14.31
C GLY A 279 13.26 -16.58 -13.43
N ILE A 280 13.73 -16.41 -12.19
CA ILE A 280 13.08 -15.54 -11.20
C ILE A 280 12.91 -14.09 -11.68
N ARG A 281 13.80 -13.61 -12.58
CA ARG A 281 13.67 -12.27 -13.17
C ARG A 281 12.43 -12.15 -14.06
N ALA A 282 12.08 -13.21 -14.78
CA ALA A 282 10.85 -13.28 -15.56
C ALA A 282 9.61 -13.24 -14.64
N GLY A 283 9.65 -13.97 -13.51
CA GLY A 283 8.62 -13.93 -12.48
C GLY A 283 8.39 -12.53 -11.93
N TYR A 284 9.45 -11.85 -11.50
CA TYR A 284 9.36 -10.45 -11.03
C TYR A 284 8.79 -9.51 -12.09
N PHE A 285 9.20 -9.65 -13.35
CA PHE A 285 8.67 -8.81 -14.42
C PHE A 285 7.16 -8.98 -14.62
N ILE A 286 6.66 -10.21 -14.56
CA ILE A 286 5.21 -10.48 -14.63
C ILE A 286 4.47 -9.80 -13.49
N VAL A 287 4.97 -9.91 -12.26
CA VAL A 287 4.32 -9.25 -11.11
C VAL A 287 4.38 -7.72 -11.26
N PHE A 288 5.48 -7.16 -11.75
CA PHE A 288 5.55 -5.72 -12.06
C PHE A 288 4.55 -5.30 -13.13
N CYS A 289 4.26 -6.13 -14.14
CA CYS A 289 3.19 -5.88 -15.11
C CYS A 289 1.81 -5.85 -14.43
N VAL A 290 1.53 -6.77 -13.51
CA VAL A 290 0.28 -6.77 -12.73
C VAL A 290 0.19 -5.52 -11.86
N CYS A 291 1.26 -5.19 -11.14
CA CYS A 291 1.33 -4.00 -10.30
C CYS A 291 1.12 -2.70 -11.09
N ALA A 292 1.67 -2.63 -12.30
CA ALA A 292 1.60 -1.47 -13.17
C ALA A 292 0.16 -1.11 -13.55
N VAL A 293 -0.68 -2.10 -13.86
CA VAL A 293 -2.05 -1.86 -14.36
C VAL A 293 -3.11 -1.84 -13.26
N ALA A 294 -2.81 -2.37 -12.07
CA ALA A 294 -3.77 -2.57 -10.99
C ALA A 294 -4.51 -1.28 -10.58
N TYR A 295 -3.81 -0.14 -10.56
CA TYR A 295 -4.40 1.14 -10.16
C TYR A 295 -5.34 1.71 -11.20
N LEU A 296 -5.02 1.56 -12.49
CA LEU A 296 -5.91 1.97 -13.58
C LEU A 296 -7.19 1.13 -13.58
N ILE A 297 -7.05 -0.20 -13.37
CA ILE A 297 -8.19 -1.10 -13.25
C ILE A 297 -9.01 -0.77 -11.99
N GLY A 298 -8.36 -0.49 -10.88
CA GLY A 298 -9.03 -0.13 -9.63
C GLY A 298 -9.71 1.24 -9.64
N TRP A 299 -9.36 2.12 -10.60
CA TRP A 299 -9.97 3.43 -10.76
C TRP A 299 -11.27 3.39 -11.58
N ILE A 300 -11.40 2.47 -12.54
CA ILE A 300 -12.59 2.29 -13.38
C ILE A 300 -13.78 1.83 -12.55
#